data_412091018bbdfd4e65ea9970f3e5fa8e
#
_entry.id   412091018bbdfd4e65ea9970f3e5fa8e
#
_cell.length_a   1.000
_cell.length_b   1.000
_cell.length_c   1.000
_cell.angle_alpha   90.00
_cell.angle_beta   90.00
_cell.angle_gamma   90.00
#
_symmetry.space_group_name_H-M   'P 1'
#
loop_
_entity.id
_entity.type
_entity.pdbx_description
1 polymer ?
#
loop_
_entity_poly.entity_id
_entity_poly.type
_entity_poly.pdbx_seq_one_letter_code
_entity_poly.pdbx_strand_id
1 'polypeptide(L)'
;MSWIARDTDLNPNMTQAEQENNVNIIAAYFRNEGWTDNAIAAMLGNMQVESYLNPAQWQHGLNYSMSGGFGLVQWTPATKLSDYLGAGWRTDYDGQLDRIRYEWQNELQWTWNVAMTFHDFAVSTDTVDQLTYVFLRNYENPEDWTASITVRRTNANNWYTYLGNTPTPALGIPIWLLFKIRWRGR
;
A
#
# COMPACT_ATOMS: atom_id res chain seq x y z
N MET A 1 7.17 13.80 -7.32
CA MET A 1 5.77 13.60 -7.79
C MET A 1 4.86 14.03 -6.65
N SER A 2 3.66 14.51 -6.94
CA SER A 2 2.65 14.83 -5.92
C SER A 2 1.48 13.86 -6.04
N TRP A 3 0.84 13.54 -4.93
CA TRP A 3 -0.33 12.69 -4.91
C TRP A 3 -1.49 13.28 -5.71
N ILE A 4 -2.23 12.40 -6.37
CA ILE A 4 -3.54 12.71 -6.94
C ILE A 4 -4.60 12.06 -6.07
N ALA A 5 -5.44 12.89 -5.44
CA ALA A 5 -6.41 12.46 -4.45
C ALA A 5 -7.77 13.11 -4.66
N ARG A 6 -8.83 12.36 -4.40
CA ARG A 6 -10.22 12.81 -4.44
C ARG A 6 -10.91 12.42 -3.13
N ASP A 7 -11.24 13.40 -2.31
CA ASP A 7 -12.00 13.19 -1.06
C ASP A 7 -13.46 12.84 -1.41
N THR A 8 -13.75 11.55 -1.45
CA THR A 8 -15.06 11.02 -1.87
C THR A 8 -15.37 9.68 -1.21
N ASP A 9 -16.65 9.42 -1.00
CA ASP A 9 -17.22 8.10 -0.64
C ASP A 9 -17.91 7.40 -1.83
N LEU A 10 -17.75 7.94 -3.04
CA LEU A 10 -18.22 7.38 -4.31
C LEU A 10 -17.05 6.84 -5.11
N ASN A 11 -17.31 6.33 -6.32
CA ASN A 11 -16.24 5.99 -7.25
C ASN A 11 -15.40 7.25 -7.55
N PRO A 12 -14.09 7.26 -7.28
CA PRO A 12 -13.26 8.44 -7.46
C PRO A 12 -12.97 8.76 -8.93
N ASN A 13 -13.37 7.88 -9.87
CA ASN A 13 -13.11 8.04 -11.31
C ASN A 13 -11.64 8.34 -11.63
N MET A 14 -10.72 7.65 -10.93
CA MET A 14 -9.29 7.76 -11.20
C MET A 14 -8.99 7.21 -12.59
N THR A 15 -8.40 8.05 -13.45
CA THR A 15 -7.88 7.61 -14.73
C THR A 15 -6.67 6.70 -14.56
N GLN A 16 -6.34 5.91 -15.58
CA GLN A 16 -5.14 5.05 -15.56
C GLN A 16 -3.86 5.86 -15.26
N ALA A 17 -3.68 7.01 -15.91
CA ALA A 17 -2.51 7.87 -15.68
C ALA A 17 -2.42 8.41 -14.24
N GLU A 18 -3.55 8.70 -13.62
CA GLU A 18 -3.60 9.15 -12.21
C GLU A 18 -3.28 8.02 -11.25
N GLN A 19 -3.78 6.82 -11.52
CA GLN A 19 -3.40 5.62 -10.77
C GLN A 19 -1.90 5.33 -10.91
N GLU A 20 -1.34 5.40 -12.13
CA GLU A 20 0.09 5.23 -12.40
C GLU A 20 0.95 6.25 -11.64
N ASN A 21 0.50 7.51 -11.55
CA ASN A 21 1.19 8.52 -10.73
C ASN A 21 1.28 8.10 -9.27
N ASN A 22 0.16 7.65 -8.67
CA ASN A 22 0.13 7.22 -7.28
C ASN A 22 0.91 5.91 -7.07
N VAL A 23 0.81 4.97 -8.00
CA VAL A 23 1.62 3.73 -8.01
C VAL A 23 3.11 4.02 -7.98
N ASN A 24 3.58 4.99 -8.77
CA ASN A 24 5.00 5.37 -8.79
C ASN A 24 5.48 5.91 -7.43
N ILE A 25 4.63 6.66 -6.70
CA ILE A 25 4.94 7.14 -5.34
C ILE A 25 5.01 5.96 -4.38
N ILE A 26 4.00 5.09 -4.38
CA ILE A 26 3.93 3.91 -3.51
C ILE A 26 5.11 2.97 -3.76
N ALA A 27 5.38 2.65 -5.03
CA ALA A 27 6.45 1.74 -5.40
C ALA A 27 7.83 2.29 -5.04
N ALA A 28 8.08 3.58 -5.27
CA ALA A 28 9.33 4.22 -4.88
C ALA A 28 9.56 4.15 -3.37
N TYR A 29 8.50 4.38 -2.57
CA TYR A 29 8.56 4.30 -1.13
C TYR A 29 8.94 2.88 -0.66
N PHE A 30 8.20 1.85 -1.06
CA PHE A 30 8.43 0.49 -0.58
C PHE A 30 9.69 -0.16 -1.17
N ARG A 31 10.11 0.19 -2.39
CA ARG A 31 11.44 -0.20 -2.90
C ARG A 31 12.57 0.36 -2.03
N ASN A 32 12.45 1.59 -1.52
CA ASN A 32 13.39 2.17 -0.57
C ASN A 32 13.43 1.42 0.77
N GLU A 33 12.32 0.84 1.19
CA GLU A 33 12.22 -0.01 2.39
C GLU A 33 12.69 -1.46 2.13
N GLY A 34 13.08 -1.79 0.90
CA GLY A 34 13.62 -3.12 0.53
C GLY A 34 12.57 -4.15 0.12
N TRP A 35 11.34 -3.72 -0.16
CA TRP A 35 10.31 -4.63 -0.65
C TRP A 35 10.58 -5.06 -2.10
N THR A 36 10.21 -6.30 -2.43
CA THR A 36 10.28 -6.79 -3.81
C THR A 36 9.17 -6.21 -4.67
N ASP A 37 9.40 -6.11 -5.99
CA ASP A 37 8.35 -5.69 -6.92
C ASP A 37 7.15 -6.65 -6.94
N ASN A 38 7.38 -7.94 -6.64
CA ASN A 38 6.33 -8.94 -6.49
C ASN A 38 5.39 -8.59 -5.32
N ALA A 39 5.96 -8.28 -4.16
CA ALA A 39 5.19 -7.89 -2.97
C ALA A 39 4.48 -6.54 -3.18
N ILE A 40 5.16 -5.55 -3.76
CA ILE A 40 4.58 -4.25 -4.08
C ILE A 40 3.40 -4.40 -5.05
N ALA A 41 3.56 -5.14 -6.14
CA ALA A 41 2.50 -5.37 -7.11
C ALA A 41 1.29 -6.09 -6.49
N ALA A 42 1.53 -7.08 -5.64
CA ALA A 42 0.50 -7.79 -4.90
C ALA A 42 -0.31 -6.86 -3.98
N MET A 43 0.36 -5.98 -3.23
CA MET A 43 -0.28 -4.95 -2.41
C MET A 43 -1.08 -3.97 -3.28
N LEU A 44 -0.51 -3.47 -4.38
CA LEU A 44 -1.18 -2.53 -5.30
C LEU A 44 -2.45 -3.12 -5.91
N GLY A 45 -2.45 -4.42 -6.27
CA GLY A 45 -3.63 -5.11 -6.77
C GLY A 45 -4.77 -5.16 -5.76
N ASN A 46 -4.44 -5.29 -4.46
CA ASN A 46 -5.40 -5.20 -3.38
C ASN A 46 -5.88 -3.74 -3.19
N MET A 47 -4.98 -2.78 -3.06
CA MET A 47 -5.31 -1.36 -2.92
C MET A 47 -6.22 -0.83 -4.04
N GLN A 48 -6.04 -1.31 -5.27
CA GLN A 48 -6.89 -0.88 -6.39
C GLN A 48 -8.34 -1.29 -6.20
N VAL A 49 -8.60 -2.44 -5.58
CA VAL A 49 -9.97 -2.88 -5.26
C VAL A 49 -10.52 -2.12 -4.06
N GLU A 50 -9.69 -1.80 -3.07
CA GLU A 50 -10.10 -1.08 -1.86
C GLU A 50 -10.43 0.40 -2.12
N SER A 51 -9.58 1.08 -2.89
CA SER A 51 -9.61 2.55 -2.98
C SER A 51 -9.42 3.11 -4.39
N TYR A 52 -9.29 2.28 -5.42
CA TYR A 52 -8.84 2.72 -6.75
C TYR A 52 -7.47 3.42 -6.72
N LEU A 53 -6.62 3.10 -5.73
CA LEU A 53 -5.34 3.77 -5.46
C LEU A 53 -5.51 5.26 -5.12
N ASN A 54 -6.67 5.67 -4.66
CA ASN A 54 -7.00 7.02 -4.19
C ASN A 54 -6.76 7.12 -2.67
N PRO A 55 -5.76 7.87 -2.19
CA PRO A 55 -5.47 7.95 -0.76
C PRO A 55 -6.53 8.73 0.05
N ALA A 56 -7.47 9.42 -0.59
CA ALA A 56 -8.56 10.12 0.07
C ALA A 56 -9.93 9.42 -0.09
N GLN A 57 -9.92 8.11 -0.39
CA GLN A 57 -11.13 7.32 -0.55
C GLN A 57 -11.76 6.99 0.80
N TRP A 58 -13.02 7.34 0.97
CA TRP A 58 -13.89 6.84 2.04
C TRP A 58 -14.61 5.57 1.60
N GLN A 59 -14.98 4.75 2.56
CA GLN A 59 -15.81 3.58 2.28
C GLN A 59 -17.12 4.00 1.63
N HIS A 60 -17.45 3.34 0.52
CA HIS A 60 -18.61 3.67 -0.30
C HIS A 60 -19.91 3.64 0.52
N GLY A 61 -20.70 4.71 0.36
CA GLY A 61 -22.07 4.78 0.90
C GLY A 61 -22.16 5.02 2.42
N LEU A 62 -21.06 5.30 3.12
CA LEU A 62 -21.07 5.56 4.57
C LEU A 62 -21.01 7.04 4.95
N ASN A 63 -21.20 7.96 4.01
CA ASN A 63 -21.26 9.40 4.25
C ASN A 63 -20.10 9.93 5.12
N TYR A 64 -18.87 9.58 4.76
CA TYR A 64 -17.66 10.01 5.47
C TYR A 64 -17.61 9.58 6.95
N SER A 65 -18.19 8.43 7.27
CA SER A 65 -18.25 7.92 8.64
C SER A 65 -16.88 7.46 9.14
N MET A 66 -16.50 7.93 10.34
CA MET A 66 -15.28 7.47 11.02
C MET A 66 -15.33 5.99 11.43
N SER A 67 -16.51 5.35 11.46
CA SER A 67 -16.64 3.90 11.68
C SER A 67 -16.41 3.08 10.41
N GLY A 68 -16.41 3.73 9.24
CA GLY A 68 -16.10 3.11 7.95
C GLY A 68 -14.61 3.08 7.63
N GLY A 69 -14.28 2.61 6.42
CA GLY A 69 -12.91 2.59 5.91
C GLY A 69 -12.47 3.92 5.31
N PHE A 70 -11.16 4.19 5.35
CA PHE A 70 -10.53 5.33 4.69
C PHE A 70 -9.14 5.00 4.19
N GLY A 71 -8.77 5.62 3.05
CA GLY A 71 -7.43 5.61 2.50
C GLY A 71 -7.11 4.41 1.61
N LEU A 72 -5.84 4.24 1.29
CA LEU A 72 -5.33 3.30 0.29
C LEU A 72 -5.77 1.85 0.52
N VAL A 73 -5.76 1.39 1.76
CA VAL A 73 -6.12 0.02 2.18
C VAL A 73 -7.42 -0.01 2.99
N GLN A 74 -8.22 1.05 2.95
CA GLN A 74 -9.50 1.15 3.65
C GLN A 74 -9.43 0.77 5.14
N TRP A 75 -8.47 1.39 5.89
CA TRP A 75 -8.42 1.17 7.35
C TRP A 75 -9.79 1.34 7.99
N THR A 76 -10.32 0.27 8.53
CA THR A 76 -11.65 0.22 9.17
C THR A 76 -11.49 -0.13 10.66
N PRO A 77 -11.98 0.70 11.59
CA PRO A 77 -12.52 2.04 11.39
C PRO A 77 -11.43 3.05 10.94
N ALA A 78 -11.82 4.17 10.32
CA ALA A 78 -10.91 5.24 9.89
C ALA A 78 -10.10 5.84 11.05
N THR A 79 -10.56 5.66 12.29
CA THR A 79 -9.83 6.04 13.51
C THR A 79 -8.47 5.34 13.63
N LYS A 80 -8.29 4.16 13.05
CA LYS A 80 -6.96 3.49 13.01
C LYS A 80 -5.90 4.37 12.37
N LEU A 81 -6.28 5.14 11.34
CA LEU A 81 -5.38 6.05 10.65
C LEU A 81 -5.32 7.41 11.34
N SER A 82 -6.46 7.98 11.74
CA SER A 82 -6.49 9.29 12.42
C SER A 82 -5.78 9.30 13.76
N ASP A 83 -5.87 8.23 14.53
CA ASP A 83 -5.19 8.09 15.81
C ASP A 83 -3.67 7.94 15.65
N TYR A 84 -3.24 7.35 14.52
CA TYR A 84 -1.82 7.21 14.19
C TYR A 84 -1.19 8.52 13.68
N LEU A 85 -1.88 9.21 12.76
CA LEU A 85 -1.34 10.40 12.10
C LEU A 85 -1.64 11.70 12.85
N GLY A 86 -2.69 11.75 13.67
CA GLY A 86 -3.09 12.95 14.40
C GLY A 86 -3.68 14.04 13.52
N ALA A 87 -3.39 15.30 13.85
CA ALA A 87 -3.93 16.44 13.11
C ALA A 87 -3.47 16.45 11.64
N GLY A 88 -4.41 16.70 10.72
CA GLY A 88 -4.11 16.72 9.28
C GLY A 88 -4.15 15.35 8.58
N TRP A 89 -4.45 14.27 9.30
CA TRP A 89 -4.44 12.88 8.82
C TRP A 89 -5.15 12.64 7.48
N ARG A 90 -6.21 13.40 7.17
CA ARG A 90 -7.00 13.23 5.92
C ARG A 90 -6.24 13.61 4.66
N THR A 91 -5.21 14.43 4.78
CA THR A 91 -4.40 14.92 3.65
C THR A 91 -2.93 14.53 3.78
N ASP A 92 -2.58 13.76 4.81
CA ASP A 92 -1.24 13.20 4.97
C ASP A 92 -1.15 11.85 4.26
N TYR A 93 -0.99 11.90 2.94
CA TYR A 93 -0.97 10.69 2.12
C TYR A 93 0.37 9.95 2.21
N ASP A 94 1.46 10.63 2.46
CA ASP A 94 2.76 9.98 2.75
C ASP A 94 2.69 9.25 4.09
N GLY A 95 1.99 9.81 5.07
CA GLY A 95 1.72 9.19 6.35
C GLY A 95 0.95 7.86 6.25
N GLN A 96 0.16 7.64 5.20
CA GLN A 96 -0.47 6.34 4.96
C GLN A 96 0.58 5.26 4.61
N LEU A 97 1.62 5.61 3.86
CA LEU A 97 2.72 4.68 3.58
C LEU A 97 3.55 4.42 4.84
N ASP A 98 3.80 5.45 5.65
CA ASP A 98 4.42 5.30 6.96
C ASP A 98 3.61 4.39 7.88
N ARG A 99 2.28 4.46 7.83
CA ARG A 99 1.40 3.57 8.60
C ARG A 99 1.54 2.11 8.16
N ILE A 100 1.55 1.82 6.86
CA ILE A 100 1.77 0.45 6.35
C ILE A 100 3.16 -0.05 6.75
N ARG A 101 4.19 0.80 6.65
CA ARG A 101 5.54 0.47 7.11
C ARG A 101 5.56 0.15 8.61
N TYR A 102 4.89 0.93 9.43
CA TYR A 102 4.78 0.69 10.87
C TYR A 102 4.08 -0.65 11.16
N GLU A 103 3.00 -0.95 10.45
CA GLU A 103 2.27 -2.22 10.58
C GLU A 103 3.16 -3.40 10.16
N TRP A 104 3.90 -3.28 9.07
CA TRP A 104 4.86 -4.28 8.61
C TRP A 104 5.98 -4.52 9.64
N GLN A 105 6.59 -3.46 10.13
CA GLN A 105 7.71 -3.57 11.09
C GLN A 105 7.30 -4.14 12.45
N ASN A 106 6.02 -4.05 12.81
CA ASN A 106 5.49 -4.51 14.09
C ASN A 106 4.52 -5.69 13.96
N GLU A 107 4.41 -6.31 12.78
CA GLU A 107 3.49 -7.43 12.47
C GLU A 107 2.03 -7.11 12.85
N LEU A 108 1.62 -5.85 12.70
CA LEU A 108 0.26 -5.39 13.00
C LEU A 108 -0.65 -5.51 11.77
N GLN A 109 -1.96 -5.56 11.99
CA GLN A 109 -2.96 -5.72 10.92
C GLN A 109 -2.77 -7.01 10.09
N TRP A 110 -1.86 -7.90 10.49
CA TRP A 110 -1.51 -9.12 9.80
C TRP A 110 -2.04 -10.33 10.54
N THR A 111 -2.99 -11.03 9.94
CA THR A 111 -3.54 -12.27 10.47
C THR A 111 -2.76 -13.48 9.93
N TRP A 112 -2.89 -14.64 10.58
CA TRP A 112 -2.20 -15.87 10.16
C TRP A 112 -3.12 -16.79 9.34
N ASN A 113 -4.02 -16.23 8.52
CA ASN A 113 -4.86 -17.05 7.64
C ASN A 113 -4.06 -17.81 6.57
N VAL A 114 -2.91 -17.26 6.19
CA VAL A 114 -1.88 -17.92 5.39
C VAL A 114 -0.57 -17.87 6.17
N ALA A 115 0.15 -18.98 6.24
CA ALA A 115 1.39 -19.11 7.02
C ALA A 115 2.57 -18.39 6.34
N MET A 116 2.60 -17.06 6.50
CA MET A 116 3.67 -16.17 6.05
C MET A 116 3.66 -14.94 6.96
N THR A 117 4.80 -14.52 7.48
CA THR A 117 4.92 -13.26 8.23
C THR A 117 4.76 -12.06 7.30
N PHE A 118 4.42 -10.89 7.83
CA PHE A 118 4.38 -9.67 7.01
C PHE A 118 5.79 -9.31 6.52
N HIS A 119 6.80 -9.61 7.35
CA HIS A 119 8.20 -9.41 6.97
C HIS A 119 8.60 -10.30 5.79
N ASP A 120 8.28 -11.60 5.84
CA ASP A 120 8.58 -12.54 4.74
C ASP A 120 7.84 -12.16 3.46
N PHE A 121 6.58 -11.72 3.57
CA PHE A 121 5.82 -11.23 2.43
C PHE A 121 6.55 -10.09 1.71
N ALA A 122 7.02 -9.10 2.45
CA ALA A 122 7.64 -7.89 1.90
C ALA A 122 8.88 -8.20 1.03
N VAL A 123 9.65 -9.22 1.41
CA VAL A 123 10.89 -9.61 0.73
C VAL A 123 10.73 -10.85 -0.17
N SER A 124 9.52 -11.40 -0.25
CA SER A 124 9.26 -12.63 -1.03
C SER A 124 9.40 -12.40 -2.53
N THR A 125 9.90 -13.42 -3.21
CA THR A 125 9.93 -13.53 -4.68
C THR A 125 8.94 -14.58 -5.21
N ASP A 126 8.00 -15.03 -4.37
CA ASP A 126 6.90 -15.87 -4.80
C ASP A 126 6.08 -15.18 -5.89
N THR A 127 5.27 -15.93 -6.62
CA THR A 127 4.49 -15.36 -7.72
C THR A 127 3.56 -14.25 -7.23
N VAL A 128 3.35 -13.25 -8.07
CA VAL A 128 2.43 -12.13 -7.78
C VAL A 128 1.04 -12.65 -7.38
N ASP A 129 0.55 -13.70 -8.03
CA ASP A 129 -0.74 -14.34 -7.71
C ASP A 129 -0.80 -14.92 -6.29
N GLN A 130 0.29 -15.57 -5.85
CA GLN A 130 0.38 -16.11 -4.49
C GLN A 130 0.43 -14.98 -3.47
N LEU A 131 1.28 -13.99 -3.68
CA LEU A 131 1.42 -12.85 -2.77
C LEU A 131 0.13 -12.00 -2.73
N THR A 132 -0.59 -11.83 -3.85
CA THR A 132 -1.90 -11.17 -3.85
C THR A 132 -2.89 -11.88 -2.94
N TYR A 133 -2.90 -13.20 -2.97
CA TYR A 133 -3.74 -14.00 -2.07
C TYR A 133 -3.29 -13.88 -0.62
N VAL A 134 -1.98 -13.91 -0.35
CA VAL A 134 -1.44 -13.75 1.01
C VAL A 134 -1.84 -12.41 1.59
N PHE A 135 -1.66 -11.30 0.85
CA PHE A 135 -2.01 -9.96 1.32
C PHE A 135 -3.53 -9.84 1.57
N LEU A 136 -4.34 -10.34 0.64
CA LEU A 136 -5.80 -10.37 0.80
C LEU A 136 -6.21 -11.11 2.08
N ARG A 137 -5.61 -12.27 2.36
CA ARG A 137 -6.01 -13.12 3.47
C ARG A 137 -5.45 -12.66 4.82
N ASN A 138 -4.24 -12.12 4.82
CA ASN A 138 -3.56 -11.77 6.06
C ASN A 138 -3.74 -10.29 6.44
N TYR A 139 -3.83 -9.39 5.48
CA TYR A 139 -3.92 -7.95 5.72
C TYR A 139 -5.35 -7.42 5.58
N GLU A 140 -5.98 -7.61 4.43
CA GLU A 140 -7.34 -7.11 4.16
C GLU A 140 -8.41 -7.92 4.89
N ASN A 141 -8.26 -9.24 4.89
CA ASN A 141 -9.09 -10.22 5.59
C ASN A 141 -10.61 -10.01 5.44
N PRO A 142 -11.16 -9.84 4.23
CA PRO A 142 -12.59 -9.70 4.04
C PRO A 142 -13.31 -11.02 4.35
N GLU A 143 -14.59 -10.92 4.77
CA GLU A 143 -15.42 -12.09 5.06
C GLU A 143 -15.57 -12.99 3.82
N ASP A 144 -15.88 -12.41 2.66
CA ASP A 144 -15.89 -13.12 1.36
C ASP A 144 -14.70 -12.68 0.49
N TRP A 145 -13.58 -13.37 0.65
CA TRP A 145 -12.38 -13.12 -0.16
C TRP A 145 -12.50 -13.71 -1.58
N THR A 146 -13.37 -14.73 -1.79
CA THR A 146 -13.46 -15.45 -3.07
C THR A 146 -14.06 -14.57 -4.18
N ALA A 147 -14.96 -13.67 -3.82
CA ALA A 147 -15.61 -12.76 -4.77
C ALA A 147 -14.64 -11.80 -5.45
N SER A 148 -13.52 -11.45 -4.81
CA SER A 148 -12.61 -10.41 -5.30
C SER A 148 -11.22 -10.89 -5.71
N ILE A 149 -10.82 -12.12 -5.39
CA ILE A 149 -9.44 -12.59 -5.61
C ILE A 149 -9.01 -12.53 -7.09
N THR A 150 -9.90 -12.86 -8.02
CA THR A 150 -9.57 -12.86 -9.45
C THR A 150 -9.25 -11.46 -9.96
N VAL A 151 -10.06 -10.46 -9.61
CA VAL A 151 -9.81 -9.08 -10.02
C VAL A 151 -8.55 -8.52 -9.35
N ARG A 152 -8.30 -8.84 -8.08
CA ARG A 152 -7.07 -8.41 -7.38
C ARG A 152 -5.82 -8.98 -8.03
N ARG A 153 -5.81 -10.27 -8.43
CA ARG A 153 -4.71 -10.90 -9.18
C ARG A 153 -4.49 -10.26 -10.54
N THR A 154 -5.57 -10.00 -11.28
CA THR A 154 -5.47 -9.32 -12.57
C THR A 154 -4.83 -7.94 -12.41
N ASN A 155 -5.30 -7.15 -11.45
CA ASN A 155 -4.73 -5.83 -11.16
C ASN A 155 -3.26 -5.93 -10.74
N ALA A 156 -2.92 -6.86 -9.86
CA ALA A 156 -1.55 -7.06 -9.39
C ALA A 156 -0.59 -7.42 -10.54
N ASN A 157 -0.98 -8.32 -11.44
CA ASN A 157 -0.17 -8.66 -12.61
C ASN A 157 0.00 -7.49 -13.58
N ASN A 158 -1.04 -6.67 -13.76
CA ASN A 158 -0.95 -5.45 -14.55
C ASN A 158 0.07 -4.48 -13.93
N TRP A 159 0.01 -4.27 -12.61
CA TRP A 159 0.98 -3.41 -11.90
C TRP A 159 2.39 -4.00 -11.92
N TYR A 160 2.54 -5.31 -11.79
CA TYR A 160 3.85 -5.95 -11.92
C TYR A 160 4.48 -5.70 -13.30
N THR A 161 3.69 -5.84 -14.36
CA THR A 161 4.13 -5.53 -15.72
C THR A 161 4.49 -4.06 -15.89
N TYR A 162 3.69 -3.16 -15.33
CA TYR A 162 3.95 -1.72 -15.33
C TYR A 162 5.24 -1.37 -14.60
N LEU A 163 5.46 -1.91 -13.40
CA LEU A 163 6.66 -1.67 -12.61
C LEU A 163 7.93 -2.19 -13.28
N GLY A 164 7.87 -3.32 -13.99
CA GLY A 164 8.99 -3.87 -14.76
C GLY A 164 9.35 -3.03 -15.98
N ASN A 165 8.42 -2.24 -16.53
CA ASN A 165 8.64 -1.34 -17.65
C ASN A 165 8.96 0.11 -17.24
N THR A 166 8.82 0.43 -15.95
CA THR A 166 9.07 1.77 -15.42
C THR A 166 10.52 1.83 -14.92
N PRO A 167 11.34 2.80 -15.36
CA PRO A 167 12.69 2.95 -14.82
C PRO A 167 12.63 3.14 -13.30
N THR A 168 13.31 2.27 -12.57
CA THR A 168 13.48 2.48 -11.13
C THR A 168 14.21 3.81 -10.94
N PRO A 169 13.66 4.78 -10.17
CA PRO A 169 14.40 5.99 -9.85
C PRO A 169 15.77 5.62 -9.29
N ALA A 170 16.83 6.22 -9.80
CA ALA A 170 18.16 5.99 -9.25
C ALA A 170 18.09 6.24 -7.74
N LEU A 171 18.35 5.21 -6.94
CA LEU A 171 18.38 5.30 -5.48
C LEU A 171 19.37 6.39 -5.11
N GLY A 172 18.90 7.56 -4.70
CA GLY A 172 19.71 8.50 -3.96
C GLY A 172 20.23 7.75 -2.74
N ILE A 173 21.53 7.86 -2.45
CA ILE A 173 22.15 7.18 -1.30
C ILE A 173 21.27 7.48 -0.09
N PRO A 174 20.68 6.46 0.58
CA PRO A 174 19.81 6.69 1.71
C PRO A 174 20.50 7.56 2.74
N ILE A 175 19.86 8.61 3.21
CA ILE A 175 20.44 9.61 4.13
C ILE A 175 21.07 8.94 5.36
N TRP A 176 20.51 7.81 5.85
CA TRP A 176 21.09 7.05 6.97
C TRP A 176 22.46 6.41 6.64
N LEU A 177 22.74 6.13 5.35
CA LEU A 177 24.04 5.60 4.92
C LEU A 177 25.11 6.69 4.96
N LEU A 178 24.75 7.96 4.70
CA LEU A 178 25.65 9.11 4.80
C LEU A 178 26.09 9.36 6.27
N PHE A 179 25.24 9.03 7.24
CA PHE A 179 25.59 9.16 8.67
C PHE A 179 26.49 8.02 9.16
N LYS A 180 26.45 6.82 8.58
CA LYS A 180 27.37 5.71 8.96
C LYS A 180 28.80 5.92 8.51
N ILE A 181 29.04 6.67 7.44
CA ILE A 181 30.39 6.93 6.92
C ILE A 181 31.11 7.96 7.80
N ARG A 182 30.40 8.84 8.52
CA ARG A 182 30.99 9.92 9.33
C ARG A 182 31.46 9.47 10.72
N TRP A 183 31.18 8.24 11.16
CA TRP A 183 31.54 7.74 12.51
C TRP A 183 32.68 6.72 12.54
N ARG A 184 33.38 6.47 11.43
CA ARG A 184 34.55 5.58 11.39
C ARG A 184 35.91 6.33 11.29
N GLY A 185 35.96 7.56 11.72
CA GLY A 185 37.17 8.35 11.72
C GLY A 185 37.37 9.10 13.03
N ARG A 186 37.69 8.38 14.12
CA ARG A 186 38.54 8.83 15.24
C ARG A 186 38.88 7.63 16.09
#